data_bbd6a9cfdee8e244bfcf94eee5a6e5da
#
_entry.id   bbd6a9cfdee8e244bfcf94eee5a6e5da
#
_cell.length_a   1.000
_cell.length_b   1.000
_cell.length_c   1.000
_cell.angle_alpha   90.00
_cell.angle_beta   90.00
_cell.angle_gamma   90.00
#
_symmetry.space_group_name_H-M   'P 1'
#
loop_
_entity.id
_entity.type
_entity.pdbx_description
1 polymer ?
#
loop_
_entity_poly.entity_id
_entity_poly.type
_entity_poly.pdbx_seq_one_letter_code
_entity_poly.pdbx_strand_id
1 'polypeptide(L)'
;MFFDKYELIIGEGKESPFMNKYGVYQDGTTPMYRDKDGRLWAMSGHSHMGHIAMFAGTCLDDMQYMWEITTDFKVGHADIAFSGIRYPEGILPRGSMWPFGLYICPNTHRFFCWFHNETGWNGQGSAYDAFGLCDTPKFDSDFRHVGLMHSDDEGKSWVFDRWVLSAEEVAFTSEYAPDIKNVIGQQGNIIRLGSGDFCMYIEPDGEYIYLLYDIITLDISKSNWQEAWQSCDAYIARCRKRTDGTMGDFVKYYNGTFCEAGNLGRESAILKDAWHPRVVYSIPEKIFIMTSKPILAVNRGDIDGIDKKGRVMQISTSKDLIHWSAPEIVYKDGLPWGNHYNAIVPDDKTNQPNVLAQNKFSILNNHNGTDVFRYPAELKRKLKPNKMSKKH
;
A
#
# COMPACT_ATOMS: atom_id res chain seq x y z
N MET A 1 2.75 18.38 -17.87
CA MET A 1 3.38 17.23 -17.20
C MET A 1 3.90 17.69 -15.83
N PHE A 2 4.19 16.78 -14.91
CA PHE A 2 4.72 17.11 -13.56
C PHE A 2 6.09 17.79 -13.67
N PHE A 3 7.02 17.17 -14.39
CA PHE A 3 8.36 17.70 -14.55
C PHE A 3 8.47 18.93 -15.45
N ASP A 4 7.41 19.34 -16.15
CA ASP A 4 7.37 20.65 -16.78
C ASP A 4 7.24 21.79 -15.74
N LYS A 5 6.62 21.50 -14.60
CA LYS A 5 6.30 22.48 -13.55
C LYS A 5 7.26 22.41 -12.38
N TYR A 6 7.79 21.24 -12.11
CA TYR A 6 8.57 20.93 -10.92
C TYR A 6 9.90 20.28 -11.26
N GLU A 7 10.86 20.49 -10.39
CA GLU A 7 12.10 19.74 -10.28
C GLU A 7 12.06 18.98 -8.95
N LEU A 8 12.30 17.66 -8.98
CA LEU A 8 12.44 16.83 -7.79
C LEU A 8 13.93 16.63 -7.52
N ILE A 9 14.41 17.17 -6.43
CA ILE A 9 15.81 17.01 -5.98
C ILE A 9 15.82 15.89 -4.93
N ILE A 10 16.65 14.88 -5.14
CA ILE A 10 16.76 13.70 -4.26
C ILE A 10 18.19 13.64 -3.73
N GLY A 11 18.35 13.75 -2.42
CA GLY A 11 19.64 13.64 -1.74
C GLY A 11 20.14 12.21 -1.59
N GLU A 12 21.19 12.04 -0.80
CA GLU A 12 21.74 10.71 -0.49
C GLU A 12 20.86 9.98 0.53
N GLY A 13 20.61 8.71 0.25
CA GLY A 13 19.81 7.85 1.10
C GLY A 13 20.59 7.30 2.28
N LYS A 14 19.89 7.09 3.39
CA LYS A 14 20.37 6.40 4.58
C LYS A 14 19.38 5.35 5.00
N GLU A 15 19.85 4.28 5.62
CA GLU A 15 18.98 3.29 6.25
C GLU A 15 18.05 3.97 7.27
N SER A 16 16.81 3.52 7.32
CA SER A 16 15.85 4.05 8.28
C SER A 16 16.23 3.60 9.70
N PRO A 17 16.50 4.54 10.62
CA PRO A 17 17.12 4.20 11.89
C PRO A 17 16.24 3.37 12.83
N PHE A 18 14.91 3.45 12.70
CA PHE A 18 14.02 2.71 13.59
C PHE A 18 13.58 1.36 13.01
N MET A 19 13.39 1.26 11.69
CA MET A 19 12.89 0.03 11.06
C MET A 19 13.97 -1.05 11.00
N ASN A 20 15.16 -0.74 10.52
CA ASN A 20 16.21 -1.72 10.34
C ASN A 20 16.92 -2.11 11.65
N LYS A 21 16.89 -1.21 12.65
CA LYS A 21 17.58 -1.41 13.93
C LYS A 21 17.07 -2.62 14.72
N TYR A 22 15.80 -2.96 14.58
CA TYR A 22 15.16 -4.02 15.38
C TYR A 22 14.97 -5.32 14.58
N GLY A 23 15.52 -5.42 13.38
CA GLY A 23 15.37 -6.61 12.54
C GLY A 23 13.94 -6.85 12.05
N VAL A 24 13.10 -5.81 12.09
CA VAL A 24 11.72 -5.88 11.60
C VAL A 24 11.74 -5.55 10.12
N TYR A 25 11.60 -6.55 9.32
CA TYR A 25 11.63 -6.42 7.88
C TYR A 25 10.35 -5.79 7.34
N GLN A 26 10.51 -4.83 6.45
CA GLN A 26 9.42 -4.14 5.80
C GLN A 26 9.30 -4.61 4.35
N ASP A 27 8.22 -5.32 4.08
CA ASP A 27 7.78 -5.64 2.72
C ASP A 27 6.38 -5.02 2.54
N GLY A 28 6.37 -3.76 2.10
CA GLY A 28 5.13 -3.01 1.93
C GLY A 28 5.22 -1.56 2.40
N THR A 29 4.06 -0.95 2.58
CA THR A 29 3.92 0.37 3.17
C THR A 29 4.14 0.30 4.68
N THR A 30 4.88 1.27 5.21
CA THR A 30 4.89 1.51 6.65
C THR A 30 3.71 2.40 6.99
N PRO A 31 2.62 1.86 7.58
CA PRO A 31 1.49 2.67 7.99
C PRO A 31 1.88 3.54 9.17
N MET A 32 1.57 4.82 9.06
CA MET A 32 1.84 5.81 10.10
C MET A 32 0.61 6.68 10.33
N TYR A 33 0.41 7.08 11.57
CA TYR A 33 -0.65 8.02 11.94
C TYR A 33 -0.21 8.88 13.13
N ARG A 34 -0.53 10.16 13.09
CA ARG A 34 -0.33 11.06 14.23
C ARG A 34 -1.63 11.20 15.00
N ASP A 35 -1.58 10.82 16.28
CA ASP A 35 -2.73 10.93 17.18
C ASP A 35 -3.03 12.39 17.59
N LYS A 36 -4.10 12.57 18.33
CA LYS A 36 -4.54 13.90 18.81
C LYS A 36 -3.54 14.58 19.75
N ASP A 37 -2.69 13.83 20.40
CA ASP A 37 -1.69 14.33 21.33
C ASP A 37 -0.35 14.64 20.63
N GLY A 38 -0.31 14.48 19.31
CA GLY A 38 0.84 14.77 18.45
C GLY A 38 1.86 13.63 18.38
N ARG A 39 1.57 12.47 18.96
CA ARG A 39 2.44 11.30 18.90
C ARG A 39 2.29 10.61 17.54
N LEU A 40 3.40 10.38 16.86
CA LEU A 40 3.46 9.63 15.63
C LEU A 40 3.58 8.14 15.95
N TRP A 41 2.63 7.35 15.48
CA TRP A 41 2.61 5.91 15.56
C TRP A 41 2.93 5.29 14.22
N ALA A 42 3.60 4.14 14.20
CA ALA A 42 3.87 3.37 13.01
C ALA A 42 3.81 1.86 13.29
N MET A 43 3.49 1.09 12.27
CA MET A 43 3.60 -0.36 12.27
C MET A 43 4.61 -0.79 11.21
N SER A 44 5.37 -1.84 11.47
CA SER A 44 6.30 -2.41 10.51
C SER A 44 6.40 -3.92 10.69
N GLY A 45 6.76 -4.63 9.65
CA GLY A 45 6.82 -6.08 9.62
C GLY A 45 5.59 -6.72 8.98
N HIS A 46 5.59 -8.03 8.93
CA HIS A 46 4.49 -8.82 8.37
C HIS A 46 4.52 -10.26 8.91
N SER A 47 3.37 -10.96 8.80
CA SER A 47 3.23 -12.30 9.37
C SER A 47 4.13 -13.34 8.72
N HIS A 48 4.43 -13.18 7.45
CA HIS A 48 5.30 -14.10 6.72
C HIS A 48 6.71 -14.19 7.34
N MET A 49 7.20 -13.10 7.93
CA MET A 49 8.47 -13.06 8.67
C MET A 49 8.30 -13.33 10.16
N GLY A 50 7.06 -13.55 10.62
CA GLY A 50 6.76 -13.97 11.99
C GLY A 50 6.58 -12.85 13.00
N HIS A 51 6.67 -11.57 12.62
CA HIS A 51 6.44 -10.47 13.56
C HIS A 51 6.00 -9.16 12.89
N ILE A 52 5.27 -8.37 13.66
CA ILE A 52 4.87 -7.00 13.35
C ILE A 52 5.19 -6.17 14.58
N ALA A 53 5.90 -5.06 14.41
CA ALA A 53 6.30 -4.18 15.50
C ALA A 53 5.50 -2.86 15.48
N MET A 54 5.21 -2.36 16.67
CA MET A 54 4.68 -1.02 16.90
C MET A 54 5.82 -0.07 17.29
N PHE A 55 5.80 1.11 16.70
CA PHE A 55 6.72 2.21 16.98
C PHE A 55 5.95 3.47 17.32
N ALA A 56 6.55 4.32 18.14
CA ALA A 56 6.00 5.63 18.43
C ALA A 56 7.10 6.66 18.69
N GLY A 57 6.84 7.92 18.32
CA GLY A 57 7.74 9.05 18.48
C GLY A 57 7.06 10.37 18.17
N THR A 58 7.81 11.41 17.85
CA THR A 58 7.27 12.69 17.39
C THR A 58 7.50 12.92 15.89
N CYS A 59 8.50 12.27 15.31
CA CYS A 59 8.85 12.27 13.89
C CYS A 59 9.68 11.03 13.55
N LEU A 60 10.06 10.87 12.29
CA LEU A 60 10.85 9.72 11.82
C LEU A 60 12.22 9.57 12.50
N ASP A 61 12.79 10.66 13.05
CA ASP A 61 14.13 10.64 13.65
C ASP A 61 14.14 10.16 15.12
N ASP A 62 13.00 10.21 15.82
CA ASP A 62 12.89 9.87 17.24
C ASP A 62 11.97 8.68 17.54
N MET A 63 11.61 7.91 16.51
CA MET A 63 10.78 6.72 16.67
C MET A 63 11.45 5.69 17.59
N GLN A 64 10.69 5.21 18.56
CA GLN A 64 11.09 4.18 19.50
C GLN A 64 10.30 2.90 19.24
N TYR A 65 10.96 1.76 19.38
CA TYR A 65 10.29 0.47 19.47
C TYR A 65 9.44 0.42 20.73
N MET A 66 8.19 0.03 20.58
CA MET A 66 7.26 -0.08 21.70
C MET A 66 7.06 -1.53 22.12
N TRP A 67 6.53 -2.34 21.23
CA TRP A 67 6.29 -3.77 21.39
C TRP A 67 6.06 -4.39 20.03
N GLU A 68 6.04 -5.71 19.99
CA GLU A 68 5.65 -6.46 18.80
C GLU A 68 4.46 -7.38 19.08
N ILE A 69 3.72 -7.66 18.01
CA ILE A 69 2.71 -8.70 17.99
C ILE A 69 3.45 -9.98 17.56
N THR A 70 3.70 -10.88 18.50
CA THR A 70 4.28 -12.17 18.17
C THR A 70 3.24 -13.08 17.57
N THR A 71 3.65 -14.00 16.73
CA THR A 71 2.75 -14.97 16.11
C THR A 71 3.22 -16.38 16.42
N ASP A 72 2.27 -17.31 16.43
CA ASP A 72 2.57 -18.74 16.41
C ASP A 72 2.90 -19.22 14.99
N PHE A 73 2.88 -18.30 14.04
CA PHE A 73 3.18 -18.55 12.65
C PHE A 73 4.63 -19.01 12.48
N LYS A 74 4.79 -20.10 11.76
CA LYS A 74 6.09 -20.58 11.31
C LYS A 74 6.12 -20.49 9.80
N VAL A 75 7.21 -19.99 9.25
CA VAL A 75 7.40 -19.94 7.79
C VAL A 75 7.15 -21.35 7.21
N GLY A 76 6.28 -21.42 6.21
CA GLY A 76 5.87 -22.68 5.59
C GLY A 76 4.66 -23.36 6.23
N HIS A 77 4.00 -22.73 7.20
CA HIS A 77 2.77 -23.25 7.82
C HIS A 77 1.57 -22.36 7.51
N ALA A 78 0.42 -23.02 7.41
CA ALA A 78 -0.86 -22.34 7.16
C ALA A 78 -1.47 -21.67 8.40
N ASP A 79 -1.02 -22.03 9.58
CA ASP A 79 -1.48 -21.43 10.83
C ASP A 79 -0.88 -20.04 11.01
N ILE A 80 -1.62 -19.06 10.56
CA ILE A 80 -1.23 -17.67 10.51
C ILE A 80 -2.02 -16.81 11.49
N ALA A 81 -2.53 -17.41 12.52
CA ALA A 81 -3.10 -16.67 13.63
C ALA A 81 -1.97 -15.97 14.38
N PHE A 82 -1.95 -14.65 14.37
CA PHE A 82 -1.14 -13.91 15.30
C PHE A 82 -1.62 -14.16 16.71
N SER A 83 -0.74 -14.47 17.65
CA SER A 83 -1.12 -14.66 19.04
C SER A 83 -1.78 -13.44 19.66
N GLY A 84 -1.47 -12.24 19.14
CA GLY A 84 -2.09 -10.99 19.53
C GLY A 84 -3.36 -10.62 18.78
N ILE A 85 -3.79 -11.38 17.78
CA ILE A 85 -5.00 -11.10 17.00
C ILE A 85 -6.06 -12.15 17.32
N ARG A 86 -7.21 -11.68 17.80
CA ARG A 86 -8.37 -12.50 18.09
C ARG A 86 -9.36 -12.45 16.95
N TYR A 87 -9.73 -13.60 16.43
CA TYR A 87 -10.75 -13.74 15.41
C TYR A 87 -12.09 -14.06 16.06
N PRO A 88 -13.20 -13.45 15.63
CA PRO A 88 -14.53 -13.84 16.08
C PRO A 88 -14.84 -15.29 15.73
N GLU A 89 -15.76 -15.89 16.48
CA GLU A 89 -16.23 -17.25 16.21
C GLU A 89 -16.75 -17.37 14.76
N GLY A 90 -16.35 -18.43 14.08
CA GLY A 90 -16.71 -18.69 12.69
C GLY A 90 -15.87 -17.95 11.64
N ILE A 91 -14.94 -17.08 12.05
CA ILE A 91 -14.00 -16.45 11.14
C ILE A 91 -12.68 -17.22 11.17
N LEU A 92 -12.30 -17.77 10.02
CA LEU A 92 -11.02 -18.45 9.87
C LEU A 92 -9.92 -17.43 9.51
N PRO A 93 -8.77 -17.47 10.18
CA PRO A 93 -7.57 -16.77 9.72
C PRO A 93 -7.19 -17.26 8.33
N ARG A 94 -6.72 -16.34 7.48
CA ARG A 94 -6.34 -16.67 6.11
C ARG A 94 -5.04 -16.00 5.73
N GLY A 95 -4.19 -16.74 5.03
CA GLY A 95 -3.04 -16.20 4.36
C GLY A 95 -2.09 -15.42 5.26
N SER A 96 -1.18 -14.74 4.64
CA SER A 96 -0.25 -13.83 5.30
C SER A 96 -0.86 -12.43 5.38
N MET A 97 -0.39 -11.61 6.34
CA MET A 97 -0.89 -10.24 6.49
C MET A 97 0.24 -9.25 6.62
N TRP A 98 0.03 -8.07 6.02
CA TRP A 98 0.90 -6.91 6.05
C TRP A 98 0.09 -5.69 6.50
N PRO A 99 0.40 -5.04 7.63
CA PRO A 99 -0.23 -3.77 8.00
C PRO A 99 0.14 -2.68 7.00
N PHE A 100 -0.86 -2.03 6.37
CA PHE A 100 -0.63 -0.98 5.39
C PHE A 100 -1.38 0.32 5.68
N GLY A 101 -2.33 0.31 6.62
CA GLY A 101 -3.07 1.48 7.03
C GLY A 101 -3.24 1.55 8.54
N LEU A 102 -3.07 2.73 9.14
CA LEU A 102 -3.26 2.98 10.57
C LEU A 102 -4.08 4.25 10.75
N TYR A 103 -5.11 4.17 11.60
CA TYR A 103 -5.91 5.31 12.05
C TYR A 103 -6.18 5.18 13.54
N ILE A 104 -6.09 6.28 14.27
CA ILE A 104 -6.38 6.32 15.70
C ILE A 104 -7.57 7.26 15.90
N CYS A 105 -8.67 6.72 16.42
CA CYS A 105 -9.86 7.49 16.67
C CYS A 105 -9.61 8.58 17.73
N PRO A 106 -9.82 9.86 17.43
CA PRO A 106 -9.43 10.93 18.33
C PRO A 106 -10.23 10.96 19.64
N ASN A 107 -11.46 10.45 19.64
CA ASN A 107 -12.32 10.49 20.83
C ASN A 107 -12.15 9.27 21.74
N THR A 108 -11.98 8.09 21.16
CA THR A 108 -11.91 6.82 21.91
C THR A 108 -10.51 6.29 22.10
N HIS A 109 -9.53 6.84 21.36
CA HIS A 109 -8.16 6.35 21.27
C HIS A 109 -8.07 4.89 20.75
N ARG A 110 -9.14 4.38 20.13
CA ARG A 110 -9.12 3.08 19.47
C ARG A 110 -8.26 3.14 18.23
N PHE A 111 -7.38 2.17 18.09
CA PHE A 111 -6.53 1.98 16.92
C PHE A 111 -7.26 1.11 15.91
N PHE A 112 -7.20 1.49 14.64
CA PHE A 112 -7.67 0.70 13.51
C PHE A 112 -6.51 0.43 12.57
N CYS A 113 -6.35 -0.82 12.15
CA CYS A 113 -5.38 -1.19 11.16
C CYS A 113 -6.06 -1.88 9.98
N TRP A 114 -5.81 -1.36 8.79
CA TRP A 114 -6.10 -2.07 7.55
C TRP A 114 -4.86 -2.84 7.16
N PHE A 115 -5.04 -4.10 6.84
CA PHE A 115 -3.95 -4.96 6.43
C PHE A 115 -4.21 -5.58 5.07
N HIS A 116 -3.16 -5.63 4.27
CA HIS A 116 -3.08 -6.42 3.06
C HIS A 116 -3.00 -7.90 3.44
N ASN A 117 -3.75 -8.74 2.74
CA ASN A 117 -3.78 -10.17 2.96
C ASN A 117 -3.56 -10.91 1.65
N GLU A 118 -2.71 -11.90 1.65
CA GLU A 118 -2.50 -12.82 0.53
C GLU A 118 -2.89 -14.22 0.96
N THR A 119 -3.92 -14.77 0.30
CA THR A 119 -4.39 -16.15 0.52
C THR A 119 -3.97 -17.00 -0.64
N GLY A 120 -3.33 -18.10 -0.42
CA GLY A 120 -2.95 -18.94 -1.52
C GLY A 120 -1.53 -18.76 -1.99
N TRP A 121 -0.72 -18.13 -1.18
CA TRP A 121 0.71 -18.10 -1.43
C TRP A 121 1.26 -19.52 -1.35
N ASN A 122 1.57 -20.08 -2.48
CA ASN A 122 1.91 -21.46 -2.68
C ASN A 122 3.03 -21.96 -1.74
N GLY A 123 2.72 -22.88 -0.85
CA GLY A 123 3.67 -23.65 -0.05
C GLY A 123 4.57 -22.85 0.87
N GLN A 124 4.24 -21.59 1.16
CA GLN A 124 5.08 -20.72 1.95
C GLN A 124 4.33 -20.00 3.08
N GLY A 125 3.58 -20.76 3.85
CA GLY A 125 2.94 -20.20 5.03
C GLY A 125 1.68 -19.40 4.76
N SER A 126 0.93 -19.79 3.74
CA SER A 126 -0.40 -19.26 3.49
C SER A 126 -1.47 -20.23 3.96
N ALA A 127 -2.68 -19.73 4.18
CA ALA A 127 -3.83 -20.55 4.55
C ALA A 127 -4.19 -21.61 3.51
N TYR A 128 -3.67 -21.50 2.31
CA TYR A 128 -3.88 -22.49 1.25
C TYR A 128 -3.23 -23.82 1.54
N ASP A 129 -2.12 -23.85 2.25
CA ASP A 129 -1.50 -25.11 2.64
C ASP A 129 -2.45 -25.95 3.50
N ALA A 130 -3.24 -25.29 4.36
CA ALA A 130 -4.27 -25.95 5.16
C ALA A 130 -5.40 -26.58 4.32
N PHE A 131 -5.58 -26.10 3.09
CA PHE A 131 -6.58 -26.63 2.16
C PHE A 131 -6.00 -27.62 1.14
N GLY A 132 -4.72 -27.94 1.22
CA GLY A 132 -4.06 -28.87 0.32
C GLY A 132 -3.83 -28.31 -1.10
N LEU A 133 -3.64 -27.01 -1.20
CA LEU A 133 -3.40 -26.32 -2.48
C LEU A 133 -1.93 -26.03 -2.76
N CYS A 134 -1.02 -26.61 -1.98
CA CYS A 134 0.42 -26.39 -2.07
C CYS A 134 1.03 -26.72 -3.43
N ASP A 135 0.43 -27.62 -4.19
CA ASP A 135 0.90 -27.98 -5.53
C ASP A 135 0.42 -27.01 -6.62
N THR A 136 -0.40 -26.04 -6.25
CA THR A 136 -0.94 -25.07 -7.19
C THR A 136 0.14 -24.04 -7.55
N PRO A 137 0.31 -23.71 -8.82
CA PRO A 137 1.24 -22.67 -9.23
C PRO A 137 0.99 -21.37 -8.49
N LYS A 138 2.06 -20.69 -8.10
CA LYS A 138 2.04 -19.52 -7.24
C LYS A 138 1.07 -18.42 -7.67
N PHE A 139 0.99 -18.12 -8.95
CA PHE A 139 0.19 -16.99 -9.41
C PHE A 139 -1.29 -17.30 -9.60
N ASP A 140 -1.73 -18.51 -9.58
CA ASP A 140 -3.15 -18.85 -9.58
C ASP A 140 -3.68 -19.17 -8.19
N SER A 141 -2.83 -18.99 -7.16
CA SER A 141 -3.19 -19.18 -5.75
C SER A 141 -3.01 -17.93 -4.88
N ASP A 142 -2.53 -16.83 -5.44
CA ASP A 142 -2.16 -15.60 -4.72
C ASP A 142 -3.29 -14.57 -4.80
N PHE A 143 -4.36 -14.78 -4.02
CA PHE A 143 -5.48 -13.83 -3.95
C PHE A 143 -5.29 -12.80 -2.85
N ARG A 144 -5.67 -11.54 -3.16
CA ARG A 144 -5.40 -10.36 -2.35
C ARG A 144 -6.67 -9.72 -1.85
N HIS A 145 -6.63 -9.35 -0.59
CA HIS A 145 -7.76 -8.78 0.12
C HIS A 145 -7.30 -7.72 1.10
N VAL A 146 -8.21 -6.86 1.53
CA VAL A 146 -7.96 -5.94 2.61
C VAL A 146 -8.87 -6.25 3.79
N GLY A 147 -8.26 -6.55 4.94
CA GLY A 147 -8.96 -6.75 6.20
C GLY A 147 -8.86 -5.53 7.10
N LEU A 148 -9.77 -5.44 8.06
CA LEU A 148 -9.79 -4.44 9.13
C LEU A 148 -9.68 -5.15 10.47
N MET A 149 -8.82 -4.63 11.34
CA MET A 149 -8.73 -5.00 12.76
C MET A 149 -8.65 -3.76 13.64
N HIS A 150 -8.99 -3.89 14.90
CA HIS A 150 -8.87 -2.82 15.88
C HIS A 150 -8.15 -3.25 17.16
N SER A 151 -7.66 -2.28 17.90
CA SER A 151 -7.04 -2.45 19.21
C SER A 151 -7.52 -1.36 20.16
N ASP A 152 -7.81 -1.75 21.41
CA ASP A 152 -8.17 -0.85 22.51
C ASP A 152 -7.02 -0.67 23.52
N ASP A 153 -5.84 -1.22 23.22
CA ASP A 153 -4.66 -1.22 24.10
C ASP A 153 -3.38 -0.73 23.38
N GLU A 154 -3.54 0.25 22.49
CA GLU A 154 -2.48 0.90 21.72
C GLU A 154 -1.74 -0.06 20.77
N GLY A 155 -2.39 -1.12 20.30
CA GLY A 155 -1.83 -2.07 19.35
C GLY A 155 -1.06 -3.23 19.98
N LYS A 156 -1.19 -3.48 21.30
CA LYS A 156 -0.61 -4.67 21.93
C LYS A 156 -1.39 -5.92 21.58
N SER A 157 -2.71 -5.82 21.55
CA SER A 157 -3.58 -6.88 21.07
C SER A 157 -4.60 -6.35 20.05
N TRP A 158 -4.99 -7.21 19.13
CA TRP A 158 -5.87 -6.85 18.02
C TRP A 158 -7.05 -7.79 17.92
N VAL A 159 -8.17 -7.26 17.45
CA VAL A 159 -9.37 -8.03 17.11
C VAL A 159 -9.66 -7.81 15.63
N PHE A 160 -9.78 -8.89 14.88
CA PHE A 160 -10.25 -8.85 13.50
C PHE A 160 -11.71 -8.42 13.45
N ASP A 161 -12.03 -7.39 12.67
CA ASP A 161 -13.40 -6.92 12.51
C ASP A 161 -14.07 -7.57 11.30
N ARG A 162 -13.52 -7.37 10.13
CA ARG A 162 -14.11 -7.85 8.87
C ARG A 162 -13.16 -7.66 7.69
N TRP A 163 -13.48 -8.33 6.59
CA TRP A 163 -12.93 -8.00 5.28
C TRP A 163 -13.62 -6.75 4.73
N VAL A 164 -12.84 -5.82 4.16
CA VAL A 164 -13.35 -4.52 3.70
C VAL A 164 -13.20 -4.28 2.20
N LEU A 165 -12.21 -4.86 1.57
CA LEU A 165 -12.04 -4.82 0.12
C LEU A 165 -11.72 -6.20 -0.43
N SER A 166 -12.37 -6.54 -1.55
CA SER A 166 -12.06 -7.69 -2.39
C SER A 166 -12.44 -7.38 -3.83
N ALA A 167 -11.84 -8.10 -4.77
CA ALA A 167 -12.31 -8.07 -6.14
C ALA A 167 -13.64 -8.80 -6.28
N GLU A 168 -14.45 -8.43 -7.27
CA GLU A 168 -15.75 -9.04 -7.52
C GLU A 168 -15.65 -10.54 -7.84
N GLU A 169 -14.52 -10.96 -8.36
CA GLU A 169 -14.28 -12.33 -8.79
C GLU A 169 -13.89 -13.28 -7.65
N VAL A 170 -13.54 -12.74 -6.48
CA VAL A 170 -13.02 -13.55 -5.36
C VAL A 170 -14.01 -13.58 -4.22
N ALA A 171 -14.50 -14.76 -3.91
CA ALA A 171 -15.41 -14.98 -2.79
C ALA A 171 -14.66 -15.24 -1.50
N PHE A 172 -14.99 -14.48 -0.44
CA PHE A 172 -14.52 -14.73 0.92
C PHE A 172 -15.44 -15.67 1.64
N THR A 173 -15.29 -16.95 1.44
CA THR A 173 -16.05 -17.94 2.19
C THR A 173 -15.09 -18.88 2.90
N SER A 174 -15.52 -19.43 4.03
CA SER A 174 -14.84 -20.54 4.68
C SER A 174 -14.86 -21.80 3.80
N GLU A 175 -15.74 -21.81 2.80
CA GLU A 175 -15.91 -22.87 1.80
C GLU A 175 -15.12 -22.59 0.52
N TYR A 176 -14.08 -21.79 0.62
CA TYR A 176 -13.23 -21.50 -0.51
C TYR A 176 -12.76 -22.80 -1.15
N ALA A 177 -13.19 -23.03 -2.38
CA ALA A 177 -12.95 -24.27 -3.08
C ALA A 177 -11.44 -24.54 -3.24
N PRO A 178 -10.97 -25.75 -2.93
CA PRO A 178 -9.57 -26.09 -3.12
C PRO A 178 -9.12 -26.08 -4.58
N ASP A 179 -10.04 -26.16 -5.53
CA ASP A 179 -9.72 -26.05 -6.96
C ASP A 179 -9.72 -24.59 -7.42
N ILE A 180 -8.57 -23.99 -7.33
CA ILE A 180 -8.36 -22.59 -7.68
C ILE A 180 -8.61 -22.26 -9.16
N LYS A 181 -8.54 -23.24 -10.03
CA LYS A 181 -8.81 -23.07 -11.47
C LYS A 181 -10.28 -22.76 -11.77
N ASN A 182 -11.14 -22.98 -10.80
CA ASN A 182 -12.57 -22.70 -10.88
C ASN A 182 -12.96 -21.46 -10.06
N VAL A 183 -12.03 -20.60 -9.74
CA VAL A 183 -12.34 -19.36 -9.02
C VAL A 183 -13.25 -18.46 -9.83
N ILE A 184 -14.23 -17.90 -9.15
CA ILE A 184 -15.15 -16.90 -9.73
C ILE A 184 -14.34 -15.77 -10.35
N GLY A 185 -14.68 -15.41 -11.60
CA GLY A 185 -14.03 -14.34 -12.36
C GLY A 185 -12.83 -14.75 -13.21
N GLN A 186 -12.45 -16.02 -13.17
CA GLN A 186 -11.49 -16.55 -14.14
C GLN A 186 -12.13 -16.62 -15.53
N GLN A 187 -11.57 -15.88 -16.47
CA GLN A 187 -11.98 -15.92 -17.88
C GLN A 187 -10.91 -16.65 -18.71
N GLY A 188 -11.10 -17.93 -18.89
CA GLY A 188 -10.09 -18.76 -19.54
C GLY A 188 -8.81 -18.82 -18.71
N ASN A 189 -7.71 -18.31 -19.27
CA ASN A 189 -6.41 -18.23 -18.58
C ASN A 189 -6.18 -16.89 -17.88
N ILE A 190 -7.12 -15.96 -17.93
CA ILE A 190 -6.98 -14.64 -17.31
C ILE A 190 -7.59 -14.66 -15.92
N ILE A 191 -6.84 -14.23 -14.93
CA ILE A 191 -7.26 -14.16 -13.52
C ILE A 191 -6.89 -12.81 -12.92
N ARG A 192 -7.82 -12.25 -12.12
CA ARG A 192 -7.57 -11.07 -11.29
C ARG A 192 -7.27 -11.53 -9.87
N LEU A 193 -6.18 -11.01 -9.29
CA LEU A 193 -5.72 -11.45 -7.97
C LEU A 193 -6.45 -10.79 -6.79
N GLY A 194 -7.30 -9.81 -7.05
CA GLY A 194 -8.03 -9.10 -6.00
C GLY A 194 -7.32 -7.80 -5.55
N SER A 195 -7.86 -7.19 -4.48
CA SER A 195 -7.40 -5.89 -3.96
C SER A 195 -6.04 -6.03 -3.29
N GLY A 196 -5.00 -5.56 -3.96
CA GLY A 196 -3.60 -5.77 -3.61
C GLY A 196 -3.01 -4.70 -2.72
N ASP A 197 -1.74 -4.44 -2.93
CA ASP A 197 -0.98 -3.47 -2.15
C ASP A 197 -1.62 -2.10 -2.17
N PHE A 198 -1.78 -1.50 -1.00
CA PHE A 198 -2.47 -0.23 -0.90
C PHE A 198 -1.73 0.79 -0.03
N CYS A 199 -2.12 2.03 -0.18
CA CYS A 199 -1.86 3.06 0.82
C CYS A 199 -3.18 3.66 1.31
N MET A 200 -3.12 4.26 2.48
CA MET A 200 -4.22 4.97 3.07
C MET A 200 -4.00 6.48 2.98
N TYR A 201 -5.00 7.19 2.50
CA TYR A 201 -5.08 8.64 2.59
C TYR A 201 -6.24 9.04 3.50
N ILE A 202 -5.95 9.85 4.52
CA ILE A 202 -6.95 10.36 5.46
C ILE A 202 -7.08 11.87 5.22
N GLU A 203 -8.27 12.32 4.88
CA GLU A 203 -8.56 13.75 4.83
C GLU A 203 -8.38 14.34 6.24
N PRO A 204 -7.45 15.28 6.47
CA PRO A 204 -7.26 15.85 7.81
C PRO A 204 -8.53 16.46 8.38
N ASP A 205 -9.14 17.39 7.63
CA ASP A 205 -10.36 18.10 7.99
C ASP A 205 -11.61 17.59 7.26
N GLY A 206 -11.47 16.53 6.47
CA GLY A 206 -12.57 15.95 5.67
C GLY A 206 -13.27 14.78 6.35
N GLU A 207 -14.24 14.22 5.65
CA GLU A 207 -15.11 13.16 6.17
C GLU A 207 -14.63 11.75 5.85
N TYR A 208 -13.62 11.59 4.98
CA TYR A 208 -13.30 10.28 4.40
C TYR A 208 -11.90 9.79 4.72
N ILE A 209 -11.81 8.46 4.77
CA ILE A 209 -10.60 7.67 4.66
C ILE A 209 -10.65 7.01 3.29
N TYR A 210 -9.57 7.10 2.53
CA TYR A 210 -9.41 6.48 1.22
C TYR A 210 -8.36 5.38 1.28
N LEU A 211 -8.61 4.28 0.59
CA LEU A 211 -7.62 3.27 0.24
C LEU A 211 -7.39 3.35 -1.26
N LEU A 212 -6.13 3.56 -1.66
CA LEU A 212 -5.69 3.46 -3.03
C LEU A 212 -4.89 2.17 -3.16
N TYR A 213 -5.36 1.24 -3.98
CA TYR A 213 -4.87 -0.13 -4.07
C TYR A 213 -4.64 -0.53 -5.51
N ASP A 214 -3.80 -1.53 -5.73
CA ASP A 214 -3.64 -2.10 -7.06
C ASP A 214 -4.42 -3.40 -7.23
N ILE A 215 -4.63 -3.78 -8.49
CA ILE A 215 -5.12 -5.11 -8.87
C ILE A 215 -4.25 -5.64 -10.00
N ILE A 216 -3.64 -6.79 -9.75
CA ILE A 216 -2.85 -7.50 -10.74
C ILE A 216 -3.78 -8.45 -11.51
N THR A 217 -3.67 -8.42 -12.83
CA THR A 217 -4.31 -9.39 -13.73
C THR A 217 -3.22 -10.22 -14.40
N LEU A 218 -3.36 -11.52 -14.36
CA LEU A 218 -2.39 -12.48 -14.88
C LEU A 218 -3.00 -13.33 -15.99
N ASP A 219 -2.16 -13.72 -16.94
CA ASP A 219 -2.40 -14.85 -17.86
C ASP A 219 -1.66 -16.09 -17.31
N ILE A 220 -2.39 -16.97 -16.65
CA ILE A 220 -1.85 -18.18 -16.01
C ILE A 220 -1.40 -19.27 -17.00
N SER A 221 -1.60 -19.06 -18.31
CA SER A 221 -1.03 -19.93 -19.36
C SER A 221 0.47 -19.69 -19.54
N LYS A 222 0.99 -18.57 -19.04
CA LYS A 222 2.40 -18.21 -19.14
C LYS A 222 3.21 -18.83 -18.00
N SER A 223 4.33 -19.42 -18.32
CA SER A 223 5.28 -19.98 -17.34
C SER A 223 6.25 -18.93 -16.78
N ASN A 224 6.42 -17.83 -17.50
CA ASN A 224 7.28 -16.74 -17.13
C ASN A 224 6.47 -15.67 -16.38
N TRP A 225 6.87 -15.34 -15.16
CA TRP A 225 6.20 -14.35 -14.32
C TRP A 225 6.06 -12.98 -15.00
N GLN A 226 7.10 -12.49 -15.67
CA GLN A 226 7.08 -11.20 -16.36
C GLN A 226 6.06 -11.17 -17.51
N GLU A 227 5.95 -12.29 -18.24
CA GLU A 227 5.02 -12.42 -19.37
C GLU A 227 3.58 -12.66 -18.90
N ALA A 228 3.39 -13.20 -17.70
CA ALA A 228 2.07 -13.46 -17.12
C ALA A 228 1.32 -12.16 -16.80
N TRP A 229 2.00 -11.08 -16.42
CA TRP A 229 1.37 -9.82 -16.05
C TRP A 229 0.70 -9.14 -17.25
N GLN A 230 -0.62 -8.99 -17.17
CA GLN A 230 -1.43 -8.35 -18.20
C GLN A 230 -1.81 -6.92 -17.83
N SER A 231 -2.09 -6.66 -16.56
CA SER A 231 -2.32 -5.33 -16.02
C SER A 231 -1.96 -5.25 -14.55
N CYS A 232 -1.64 -4.05 -14.09
CA CYS A 232 -1.48 -3.70 -12.70
C CYS A 232 -1.90 -2.24 -12.53
N ASP A 233 -3.20 -2.02 -12.39
CA ASP A 233 -3.78 -0.69 -12.34
C ASP A 233 -4.10 -0.28 -10.91
N ALA A 234 -4.10 1.02 -10.65
CA ALA A 234 -4.53 1.57 -9.37
C ALA A 234 -6.04 1.85 -9.34
N TYR A 235 -6.65 1.58 -8.21
CA TYR A 235 -8.06 1.75 -7.90
C TYR A 235 -8.22 2.52 -6.59
N ILE A 236 -9.47 2.94 -6.27
CA ILE A 236 -9.75 3.69 -5.06
C ILE A 236 -11.09 3.28 -4.44
N ALA A 237 -11.09 3.19 -3.10
CA ALA A 237 -12.30 3.05 -2.30
C ALA A 237 -12.24 4.04 -1.13
N ARG A 238 -13.38 4.36 -0.54
CA ARG A 238 -13.45 5.24 0.63
C ARG A 238 -14.48 4.77 1.64
N CYS A 239 -14.27 5.12 2.90
CA CYS A 239 -15.29 5.04 3.94
C CYS A 239 -15.38 6.36 4.72
N ARG A 240 -16.49 6.59 5.42
CA ARG A 240 -16.61 7.75 6.32
C ARG A 240 -15.79 7.54 7.59
N LYS A 241 -14.99 8.54 7.95
CA LYS A 241 -14.40 8.62 9.29
C LYS A 241 -15.51 8.71 10.32
N ARG A 242 -15.36 8.01 11.41
CA ARG A 242 -16.24 8.11 12.56
C ARG A 242 -15.43 8.42 13.82
N THR A 243 -16.04 9.15 14.71
CA THR A 243 -15.41 9.59 15.97
C THR A 243 -15.95 8.84 17.18
N ASP A 244 -16.86 7.90 16.98
CA ASP A 244 -17.49 7.07 18.01
C ASP A 244 -16.73 5.75 18.28
N GLY A 245 -15.57 5.57 17.64
CA GLY A 245 -14.78 4.34 17.77
C GLY A 245 -15.28 3.19 16.91
N THR A 246 -16.16 3.48 15.93
CA THR A 246 -16.57 2.52 14.88
C THR A 246 -16.00 2.92 13.53
N MET A 247 -16.11 2.03 12.54
CA MET A 247 -15.67 2.29 11.17
C MET A 247 -16.79 1.98 10.17
N GLY A 248 -16.98 2.89 9.20
CA GLY A 248 -17.95 2.72 8.12
C GLY A 248 -17.54 1.63 7.12
N ASP A 249 -18.48 1.24 6.26
CA ASP A 249 -18.18 0.36 5.15
C ASP A 249 -17.51 1.12 4.03
N PHE A 250 -16.59 0.44 3.32
CA PHE A 250 -15.95 0.98 2.15
C PHE A 250 -16.86 0.92 0.94
N VAL A 251 -16.80 1.96 0.12
CA VAL A 251 -17.45 2.05 -1.18
C VAL A 251 -16.38 2.25 -2.24
N LYS A 252 -16.38 1.40 -3.25
CA LYS A 252 -15.48 1.46 -4.40
C LYS A 252 -15.95 2.50 -5.42
N TYR A 253 -14.98 3.09 -6.10
CA TYR A 253 -15.22 3.96 -7.24
C TYR A 253 -15.50 3.12 -8.49
N TYR A 254 -16.65 3.35 -9.11
CA TYR A 254 -17.06 2.70 -10.35
C TYR A 254 -17.87 3.67 -11.23
N ASN A 255 -17.52 3.72 -12.54
CA ASN A 255 -18.23 4.53 -13.54
C ASN A 255 -18.52 5.97 -13.12
N GLY A 256 -17.53 6.66 -12.55
CA GLY A 256 -17.63 8.08 -12.24
C GLY A 256 -18.11 8.41 -10.82
N THR A 257 -18.44 7.41 -9.99
CA THR A 257 -18.94 7.65 -8.63
C THR A 257 -18.50 6.55 -7.64
N PHE A 258 -18.55 6.88 -6.34
CA PHE A 258 -18.38 5.90 -5.27
C PHE A 258 -19.72 5.24 -4.96
N CYS A 259 -19.99 4.07 -5.50
CA CYS A 259 -21.30 3.43 -5.43
C CYS A 259 -21.29 1.91 -5.21
N GLU A 260 -20.17 1.23 -5.44
CA GLU A 260 -20.09 -0.21 -5.34
C GLU A 260 -19.59 -0.64 -3.94
N ALA A 261 -20.06 -1.80 -3.48
CA ALA A 261 -19.62 -2.33 -2.18
C ALA A 261 -18.10 -2.62 -2.17
N GLY A 262 -17.47 -2.46 -1.01
CA GLY A 262 -16.05 -2.77 -0.84
C GLY A 262 -15.71 -4.23 -1.16
N ASN A 263 -16.51 -5.16 -0.63
CA ASN A 263 -16.39 -6.57 -0.95
C ASN A 263 -17.24 -6.93 -2.18
N LEU A 264 -16.63 -7.62 -3.13
CA LEU A 264 -17.26 -8.15 -4.34
C LEU A 264 -17.86 -7.10 -5.28
N GLY A 265 -17.73 -5.80 -4.97
CA GLY A 265 -18.20 -4.74 -5.83
C GLY A 265 -17.23 -4.49 -6.99
N ARG A 266 -17.77 -3.96 -8.09
CA ARG A 266 -16.99 -3.58 -9.28
C ARG A 266 -16.16 -2.34 -9.00
N GLU A 267 -15.08 -2.18 -9.76
CA GLU A 267 -14.21 -1.01 -9.66
C GLU A 267 -13.76 -0.49 -11.02
N SER A 268 -13.53 0.82 -11.12
CA SER A 268 -12.90 1.46 -12.27
C SER A 268 -11.49 1.91 -11.92
N ALA A 269 -10.52 1.58 -12.77
CA ALA A 269 -9.15 2.01 -12.60
C ALA A 269 -9.05 3.55 -12.66
N ILE A 270 -8.27 4.13 -11.76
CA ILE A 270 -7.96 5.56 -11.72
C ILE A 270 -6.61 5.89 -12.37
N LEU A 271 -5.69 4.93 -12.42
CA LEU A 271 -4.39 5.06 -13.08
C LEU A 271 -3.94 3.70 -13.61
N LYS A 272 -3.39 3.69 -14.83
CA LYS A 272 -2.88 2.48 -15.48
C LYS A 272 -1.41 2.25 -15.13
N ASP A 273 -1.00 0.96 -15.08
CA ASP A 273 0.36 0.52 -14.77
C ASP A 273 0.95 1.23 -13.56
N ALA A 274 0.27 1.10 -12.42
CA ALA A 274 0.59 1.79 -11.17
C ALA A 274 0.63 0.82 -9.99
N TRP A 275 1.66 -0.01 -9.96
CA TRP A 275 1.91 -0.96 -8.89
C TRP A 275 2.40 -0.26 -7.62
N HIS A 276 1.91 -0.68 -6.47
CA HIS A 276 2.20 -0.11 -5.16
C HIS A 276 1.93 1.40 -5.08
N PRO A 277 0.69 1.88 -5.32
CA PRO A 277 0.37 3.29 -5.26
C PRO A 277 0.57 3.85 -3.86
N ARG A 278 1.18 5.05 -3.75
CA ARG A 278 1.36 5.80 -2.51
C ARG A 278 0.98 7.25 -2.75
N VAL A 279 0.19 7.81 -1.86
CA VAL A 279 -0.38 9.14 -2.08
C VAL A 279 -0.12 10.06 -0.90
N VAL A 280 0.28 11.29 -1.21
CA VAL A 280 0.35 12.40 -0.27
C VAL A 280 -0.34 13.64 -0.84
N TYR A 281 -0.87 14.50 0.02
CA TYR A 281 -1.40 15.81 -0.36
C TYR A 281 -0.37 16.91 -0.07
N SER A 282 -0.05 17.72 -1.06
CA SER A 282 0.81 18.90 -0.91
C SER A 282 -0.04 20.14 -0.67
N ILE A 283 0.05 20.72 0.55
CA ILE A 283 -0.61 21.98 0.89
C ILE A 283 -0.08 23.14 0.03
N PRO A 284 1.25 23.32 -0.14
CA PRO A 284 1.78 24.43 -0.94
C PRO A 284 1.32 24.38 -2.41
N GLU A 285 1.25 23.20 -2.98
CA GLU A 285 0.91 23.02 -4.40
C GLU A 285 -0.58 22.76 -4.63
N LYS A 286 -1.33 22.44 -3.57
CA LYS A 286 -2.77 22.08 -3.60
C LYS A 286 -3.07 20.96 -4.58
N ILE A 287 -2.23 19.92 -4.55
CA ILE A 287 -2.36 18.71 -5.36
C ILE A 287 -2.08 17.46 -4.54
N PHE A 288 -2.67 16.35 -4.96
CA PHE A 288 -2.23 15.02 -4.60
C PHE A 288 -1.06 14.61 -5.48
N ILE A 289 -0.10 13.93 -4.88
CA ILE A 289 1.06 13.35 -5.56
C ILE A 289 1.01 11.86 -5.29
N MET A 290 0.96 11.06 -6.36
CA MET A 290 1.06 9.59 -6.28
C MET A 290 2.44 9.17 -6.76
N THR A 291 3.10 8.34 -5.98
CA THR A 291 4.23 7.52 -6.43
C THR A 291 3.76 6.10 -6.67
N SER A 292 4.31 5.43 -7.68
CA SER A 292 4.03 4.02 -7.99
C SER A 292 5.16 3.44 -8.82
N LYS A 293 5.07 2.15 -9.15
CA LYS A 293 6.02 1.48 -10.03
C LYS A 293 5.32 1.07 -11.34
N PRO A 294 5.87 1.42 -12.52
CA PRO A 294 5.34 1.01 -13.82
C PRO A 294 5.79 -0.41 -14.16
N ILE A 295 5.18 -1.41 -13.49
CA ILE A 295 5.68 -2.79 -13.53
C ILE A 295 5.56 -3.42 -14.93
N LEU A 296 4.53 -3.06 -15.70
CA LEU A 296 4.38 -3.59 -17.05
C LEU A 296 5.43 -3.01 -18.00
N ALA A 297 5.72 -1.70 -17.88
CA ALA A 297 6.78 -1.07 -18.65
C ALA A 297 8.17 -1.66 -18.28
N VAL A 298 8.38 -1.95 -16.98
CA VAL A 298 9.58 -2.65 -16.50
C VAL A 298 9.68 -4.04 -17.12
N ASN A 299 8.63 -4.84 -17.04
CA ASN A 299 8.62 -6.22 -17.52
C ASN A 299 8.82 -6.31 -19.04
N ARG A 300 8.35 -5.32 -19.80
CA ARG A 300 8.54 -5.23 -21.27
C ARG A 300 9.86 -4.62 -21.70
N GLY A 301 10.61 -4.02 -20.77
CA GLY A 301 11.85 -3.31 -21.10
C GLY A 301 11.63 -1.96 -21.78
N ASP A 302 10.49 -1.31 -21.55
CA ASP A 302 10.10 -0.05 -22.19
C ASP A 302 10.81 1.18 -21.57
N ILE A 303 11.64 0.99 -20.53
CA ILE A 303 12.30 2.08 -19.81
C ILE A 303 13.81 2.04 -20.04
N ASP A 304 14.30 2.99 -20.80
CA ASP A 304 15.72 3.12 -21.10
C ASP A 304 16.57 3.37 -19.82
N GLY A 305 17.69 2.68 -19.71
CA GLY A 305 18.65 2.86 -18.60
C GLY A 305 18.21 2.24 -17.28
N ILE A 306 17.09 1.50 -17.25
CA ILE A 306 16.67 0.78 -16.04
C ILE A 306 17.68 -0.32 -15.67
N ASP A 307 17.93 -0.52 -14.39
CA ASP A 307 18.82 -1.57 -13.93
C ASP A 307 18.16 -2.96 -14.01
N LYS A 308 18.98 -4.02 -13.88
CA LYS A 308 18.52 -5.42 -13.94
C LYS A 308 17.50 -5.78 -12.84
N LYS A 309 17.42 -4.99 -11.76
CA LYS A 309 16.45 -5.18 -10.66
C LYS A 309 15.14 -4.46 -10.91
N GLY A 310 15.01 -3.74 -12.03
CA GLY A 310 13.82 -2.98 -12.37
C GLY A 310 13.52 -1.87 -11.36
N ARG A 311 14.54 -1.21 -10.82
CA ARG A 311 14.38 -0.17 -9.80
C ARG A 311 13.97 1.14 -10.46
N VAL A 312 12.74 1.54 -10.22
CA VAL A 312 12.18 2.75 -10.79
C VAL A 312 10.99 3.23 -9.98
N MET A 313 10.74 4.51 -10.01
CA MET A 313 9.56 5.19 -9.50
C MET A 313 8.96 6.07 -10.58
N GLN A 314 7.65 6.13 -10.64
CA GLN A 314 6.93 7.13 -11.44
C GLN A 314 6.08 8.02 -10.53
N ILE A 315 5.78 9.23 -11.01
CA ILE A 315 4.95 10.23 -10.32
C ILE A 315 3.77 10.63 -11.20
N SER A 316 2.60 10.72 -10.56
CA SER A 316 1.38 11.31 -11.13
C SER A 316 0.80 12.32 -10.15
N THR A 317 0.01 13.28 -10.66
CA THR A 317 -0.66 14.28 -9.83
C THR A 317 -2.15 14.34 -10.09
N SER A 318 -2.92 14.68 -9.05
CA SER A 318 -4.36 14.84 -9.13
C SER A 318 -4.82 16.04 -8.27
N LYS A 319 -6.04 16.52 -8.52
CA LYS A 319 -6.72 17.50 -7.67
C LYS A 319 -7.85 16.89 -6.84
N ASP A 320 -8.23 15.66 -7.13
CA ASP A 320 -9.44 15.03 -6.60
C ASP A 320 -9.30 13.54 -6.28
N LEU A 321 -8.10 12.98 -6.34
CA LEU A 321 -7.78 11.56 -6.17
C LEU A 321 -8.31 10.62 -7.27
N ILE A 322 -9.08 11.14 -8.23
CA ILE A 322 -9.71 10.35 -9.29
C ILE A 322 -9.04 10.57 -10.65
N HIS A 323 -8.86 11.85 -11.00
CA HIS A 323 -8.30 12.23 -12.30
C HIS A 323 -6.82 12.51 -12.16
N TRP A 324 -6.00 11.58 -12.59
CA TRP A 324 -4.54 11.63 -12.49
C TRP A 324 -3.90 12.07 -13.80
N SER A 325 -2.81 12.83 -13.69
CA SER A 325 -1.96 13.10 -14.86
C SER A 325 -1.33 11.80 -15.39
N ALA A 326 -0.91 11.81 -16.65
CA ALA A 326 -0.05 10.75 -17.15
C ALA A 326 1.17 10.59 -16.21
N PRO A 327 1.57 9.35 -15.86
CA PRO A 327 2.74 9.11 -15.03
C PRO A 327 4.02 9.52 -15.73
N GLU A 328 4.98 10.01 -14.96
CA GLU A 328 6.31 10.41 -15.42
C GLU A 328 7.39 9.70 -14.61
N ILE A 329 8.38 9.12 -15.28
CA ILE A 329 9.51 8.44 -14.63
C ILE A 329 10.36 9.45 -13.87
N VAL A 330 10.76 9.08 -12.67
CA VAL A 330 11.70 9.86 -11.86
C VAL A 330 13.12 9.49 -12.25
N TYR A 331 13.95 10.49 -12.46
CA TYR A 331 15.37 10.35 -12.78
C TYR A 331 16.23 11.00 -11.69
N LYS A 332 17.34 10.35 -11.35
CA LYS A 332 18.45 10.91 -10.56
C LYS A 332 19.73 10.68 -11.33
N ASP A 333 20.51 11.73 -11.53
CA ASP A 333 21.80 11.67 -12.26
C ASP A 333 21.66 11.07 -13.69
N GLY A 334 20.54 11.33 -14.34
CA GLY A 334 20.26 10.86 -15.70
C GLY A 334 19.80 9.41 -15.82
N LEU A 335 19.64 8.67 -14.72
CA LEU A 335 19.17 7.29 -14.70
C LEU A 335 17.79 7.20 -14.02
N PRO A 336 16.93 6.22 -14.44
CA PRO A 336 15.69 5.92 -13.73
C PRO A 336 15.99 5.65 -12.25
N TRP A 337 15.19 6.24 -11.36
CA TRP A 337 15.41 6.15 -9.92
C TRP A 337 14.16 5.70 -9.17
N GLY A 338 14.36 4.89 -8.15
CA GLY A 338 13.32 4.40 -7.25
C GLY A 338 13.67 3.01 -6.70
N ASN A 339 12.69 2.39 -6.09
CA ASN A 339 12.78 0.99 -5.62
C ASN A 339 11.36 0.43 -5.42
N HIS A 340 11.18 -0.56 -4.53
CA HIS A 340 9.86 -0.98 -4.09
C HIS A 340 9.28 0.01 -3.08
N TYR A 341 7.95 0.12 -3.05
CA TYR A 341 7.18 0.88 -2.05
C TYR A 341 7.67 2.31 -1.84
N ASN A 342 7.91 3.02 -2.94
CA ASN A 342 8.36 4.41 -2.87
C ASN A 342 7.26 5.28 -2.24
N ALA A 343 7.48 5.81 -1.05
CA ALA A 343 6.54 6.62 -0.31
C ALA A 343 7.12 7.99 0.01
N ILE A 344 6.43 9.05 -0.40
CA ILE A 344 6.72 10.40 0.06
C ILE A 344 6.14 10.58 1.46
N VAL A 345 6.93 11.06 2.40
CA VAL A 345 6.51 11.31 3.78
C VAL A 345 7.03 12.67 4.26
N PRO A 346 6.25 13.44 5.05
CA PRO A 346 6.72 14.70 5.62
C PRO A 346 7.80 14.47 6.67
N ASP A 347 8.70 15.42 6.79
CA ASP A 347 9.73 15.46 7.83
C ASP A 347 9.34 16.34 9.02
N ASP A 348 8.09 16.79 9.08
CA ASP A 348 7.60 17.66 10.15
C ASP A 348 7.02 16.88 11.34
N LYS A 349 6.78 17.61 12.45
CA LYS A 349 6.26 17.05 13.71
C LYS A 349 4.77 17.30 13.95
N THR A 350 4.07 17.90 13.01
CA THR A 350 2.72 18.43 13.25
C THR A 350 1.65 17.84 12.33
N ASN A 351 1.98 17.59 11.07
CA ASN A 351 1.00 17.12 10.11
C ASN A 351 0.88 15.58 10.10
N GLN A 352 -0.21 15.11 9.53
CA GLN A 352 -0.36 13.69 9.25
C GLN A 352 0.69 13.22 8.24
N PRO A 353 1.15 11.96 8.32
CA PRO A 353 2.18 11.41 7.43
C PRO A 353 1.86 11.42 5.93
N ASN A 354 0.61 11.65 5.58
CA ASN A 354 0.13 11.77 4.20
C ASN A 354 -0.13 13.21 3.75
N VAL A 355 0.38 14.21 4.51
CA VAL A 355 0.20 15.65 4.21
C VAL A 355 1.52 16.38 4.26
N LEU A 356 1.93 16.98 3.15
CA LEU A 356 3.11 17.84 3.05
C LEU A 356 2.74 19.30 3.31
N ALA A 357 3.19 19.85 4.44
CA ALA A 357 3.05 21.28 4.75
C ALA A 357 4.08 22.14 4.01
N GLN A 358 5.15 21.54 3.51
CA GLN A 358 6.26 22.21 2.82
C GLN A 358 6.82 21.33 1.70
N ASN A 359 7.63 21.93 0.84
CA ASN A 359 8.21 21.22 -0.30
C ASN A 359 9.46 20.40 0.03
N LYS A 360 9.86 20.32 1.29
CA LYS A 360 10.92 19.42 1.78
C LYS A 360 10.28 18.24 2.50
N PHE A 361 10.74 17.05 2.18
CA PHE A 361 10.19 15.78 2.68
C PHE A 361 11.22 14.66 2.53
N SER A 362 10.87 13.49 2.98
CA SER A 362 11.63 12.26 2.71
C SER A 362 10.91 11.37 1.70
N ILE A 363 11.68 10.59 0.96
CA ILE A 363 11.17 9.43 0.21
C ILE A 363 11.68 8.18 0.93
N LEU A 364 10.75 7.34 1.37
CA LEU A 364 11.04 6.01 1.88
C LEU A 364 10.92 5.01 0.74
N ASN A 365 11.81 4.05 0.68
CA ASN A 365 11.66 2.89 -0.18
C ASN A 365 12.39 1.65 0.38
N ASN A 366 11.97 0.49 -0.10
CA ASN A 366 12.52 -0.79 0.34
C ASN A 366 13.62 -1.26 -0.62
N HIS A 367 14.74 -1.61 -0.05
CA HIS A 367 15.83 -2.25 -0.77
C HIS A 367 15.74 -3.77 -0.59
N ASN A 368 15.62 -4.49 -1.72
CA ASN A 368 15.55 -5.96 -1.75
C ASN A 368 14.42 -6.59 -0.90
N GLY A 369 13.31 -5.84 -0.72
CA GLY A 369 12.16 -6.32 0.04
C GLY A 369 12.31 -6.29 1.57
N THR A 370 13.44 -5.81 2.10
CA THR A 370 13.71 -5.87 3.54
C THR A 370 14.13 -4.54 4.16
N ASP A 371 15.15 -3.91 3.60
CA ASP A 371 15.74 -2.73 4.23
C ASP A 371 15.05 -1.45 3.75
N VAL A 372 14.59 -0.63 4.68
CA VAL A 372 13.99 0.68 4.37
C VAL A 372 15.08 1.75 4.36
N PHE A 373 15.15 2.47 3.25
CA PHE A 373 16.00 3.64 3.08
C PHE A 373 15.18 4.91 3.06
N ARG A 374 15.73 5.96 3.65
CA ARG A 374 15.17 7.30 3.67
C ARG A 374 16.06 8.24 2.87
N TYR A 375 15.48 8.92 1.91
CA TYR A 375 16.13 9.90 1.04
C TYR A 375 15.53 11.29 1.31
N PRO A 376 16.32 12.28 1.74
CA PRO A 376 15.83 13.65 1.80
C PRO A 376 15.53 14.14 0.40
N ALA A 377 14.41 14.82 0.22
CA ALA A 377 13.97 15.31 -1.07
C ALA A 377 13.35 16.70 -0.98
N GLU A 378 13.38 17.43 -2.09
CA GLU A 378 12.79 18.76 -2.22
C GLU A 378 12.09 18.90 -3.57
N LEU A 379 10.86 19.42 -3.55
CA LEU A 379 10.12 19.78 -4.74
C LEU A 379 10.28 21.27 -5.02
N LYS A 380 10.93 21.63 -6.13
CA LYS A 380 11.10 23.02 -6.57
C LYS A 380 10.19 23.33 -7.74
N ARG A 381 9.46 24.43 -7.64
CA ARG A 381 8.68 24.94 -8.78
C ARG A 381 9.62 25.57 -9.79
N LYS A 382 9.57 25.12 -11.04
CA LYS A 382 10.33 25.73 -12.15
C LYS A 382 9.77 27.12 -12.47
N LEU A 383 10.65 28.10 -12.60
CA LEU A 383 10.26 29.43 -13.05
C LEU A 383 9.77 29.33 -14.50
N LYS A 384 8.62 29.91 -14.79
CA LYS A 384 8.21 30.09 -16.21
C LYS A 384 9.28 30.91 -16.94
N PRO A 385 9.75 30.47 -18.11
CA PRO A 385 10.63 31.32 -18.91
C PRO A 385 9.91 32.63 -19.15
N ASN A 386 10.56 33.75 -18.80
CA ASN A 386 10.06 35.08 -19.10
C ASN A 386 9.75 35.13 -20.60
N LYS A 387 8.48 35.32 -20.96
CA LYS A 387 8.14 35.69 -22.33
C LYS A 387 8.89 37.01 -22.59
N MET A 388 10.06 36.93 -23.27
CA MET A 388 10.67 38.11 -23.81
C MET A 388 9.60 38.82 -24.63
N SER A 389 9.16 39.98 -24.14
CA SER A 389 8.31 40.87 -24.93
C SER A 389 9.12 41.25 -26.17
N LYS A 390 8.77 40.67 -27.31
CA LYS A 390 9.19 41.21 -28.58
C LYS A 390 8.55 42.60 -28.67
N LYS A 391 9.28 43.61 -28.25
CA LYS A 391 9.00 44.98 -28.65
C LYS A 391 9.36 45.06 -30.14
N HIS A 392 8.34 45.18 -30.98
CA HIS A 392 8.44 45.64 -32.35
C HIS A 392 8.51 47.15 -32.34
#